data_c484d59bbf7a03667916bc11212c31ec
#
_entry.id   c484d59bbf7a03667916bc11212c31ec
#
_cell.length_a   1.000
_cell.length_b   1.000
_cell.length_c   1.000
_cell.angle_alpha   90.00
_cell.angle_beta   90.00
_cell.angle_gamma   90.00
#
_symmetry.space_group_name_H-M   'P 1'
#
loop_
_entity.id
_entity.type
_entity.pdbx_description
1 polymer ?
#
loop_
_entity_poly.entity_id
_entity_poly.type
_entity_poly.pdbx_seq_one_letter_code
_entity_poly.pdbx_strand_id
1 'polypeptide(L)'
;MDAFKTGEINFLSQLSDGDQINAALDMAETGEFNYCHYTRNGYGKIMFQCDGGPTQFQAVRQAVAYLLDREEFATTFTGGYGSVVHGPYSTAQWMYQDSEEFFNDNLNNYSYDPAKAVEVLEADGWTLDAEGNEYSGTGLRYKEVTAEEAGDYALNVTLADGRILMPLHIMWASSENNPVSALLATMLSNGKQTADAGMQIEQTTMTFSELLN
;
A
#
# COMPACT_ATOMS: atom_id res chain seq x y z
N MET A 1 -16.50 13.46 -17.91
CA MET A 1 -16.46 14.94 -17.89
C MET A 1 -17.03 15.55 -19.18
N ASP A 2 -16.65 15.09 -20.38
CA ASP A 2 -17.07 15.71 -21.65
C ASP A 2 -18.59 15.65 -21.87
N ALA A 3 -19.23 14.50 -21.66
CA ALA A 3 -20.69 14.37 -21.75
C ALA A 3 -21.45 15.32 -20.82
N PHE A 4 -20.86 15.68 -19.68
CA PHE A 4 -21.42 16.67 -18.76
C PHE A 4 -21.25 18.10 -19.31
N LYS A 5 -20.09 18.43 -19.87
CA LYS A 5 -19.83 19.73 -20.51
C LYS A 5 -20.73 19.98 -21.75
N THR A 6 -21.02 18.93 -22.50
CA THR A 6 -21.87 19.00 -23.68
C THR A 6 -23.37 18.94 -23.39
N GLY A 7 -23.74 18.70 -22.12
CA GLY A 7 -25.15 18.59 -21.72
C GLY A 7 -25.81 17.25 -22.11
N GLU A 8 -25.02 16.25 -22.51
CA GLU A 8 -25.52 14.89 -22.73
C GLU A 8 -25.98 14.22 -21.43
N ILE A 9 -25.31 14.57 -20.33
CA ILE A 9 -25.71 14.22 -18.95
C ILE A 9 -25.80 15.50 -18.12
N ASN A 10 -26.71 15.52 -17.16
CA ASN A 10 -26.95 16.67 -16.30
C ASN A 10 -26.59 16.44 -14.82
N PHE A 11 -26.04 15.26 -14.51
CA PHE A 11 -25.58 14.92 -13.18
C PHE A 11 -24.30 14.04 -13.29
N LEU A 12 -23.26 14.44 -12.58
CA LEU A 12 -22.00 13.72 -12.48
C LEU A 12 -21.68 13.51 -11.01
N SER A 13 -21.43 12.27 -10.59
CA SER A 13 -21.22 11.91 -9.19
C SER A 13 -19.95 11.09 -8.98
N GLN A 14 -19.55 10.98 -7.72
CA GLN A 14 -18.45 10.13 -7.26
C GLN A 14 -17.07 10.49 -7.84
N LEU A 15 -16.80 11.78 -8.01
CA LEU A 15 -15.47 12.25 -8.33
C LEU A 15 -14.59 12.11 -7.08
N SER A 16 -13.49 11.38 -7.20
CA SER A 16 -12.51 11.15 -6.12
C SER A 16 -11.07 11.37 -6.57
N ASP A 17 -10.84 11.49 -7.86
CA ASP A 17 -9.56 11.84 -8.45
C ASP A 17 -9.37 13.37 -8.42
N GLY A 18 -8.20 13.83 -8.00
CA GLY A 18 -7.91 15.25 -7.78
C GLY A 18 -8.09 16.12 -9.04
N ASP A 19 -7.63 15.64 -10.20
CA ASP A 19 -7.73 16.39 -11.45
C ASP A 19 -9.19 16.52 -11.90
N GLN A 20 -10.00 15.46 -11.71
CA GLN A 20 -11.43 15.50 -12.01
C GLN A 20 -12.19 16.43 -11.06
N ILE A 21 -11.82 16.43 -9.76
CA ILE A 21 -12.41 17.34 -8.77
C ILE A 21 -12.09 18.79 -9.15
N ASN A 22 -10.84 19.12 -9.43
CA ASN A 22 -10.42 20.47 -9.84
C ASN A 22 -11.15 20.92 -11.10
N ALA A 23 -11.22 20.06 -12.13
CA ALA A 23 -11.96 20.37 -13.34
C ALA A 23 -13.47 20.61 -13.10
N ALA A 24 -14.07 19.92 -12.15
CA ALA A 24 -15.47 20.14 -11.77
C ALA A 24 -15.67 21.45 -10.98
N LEU A 25 -14.73 21.81 -10.11
CA LEU A 25 -14.75 23.08 -9.39
C LEU A 25 -14.57 24.27 -10.33
N ASP A 26 -13.63 24.20 -11.29
CA ASP A 26 -13.43 25.22 -12.32
C ASP A 26 -14.72 25.45 -13.14
N MET A 27 -15.44 24.37 -13.44
CA MET A 27 -16.74 24.48 -14.14
C MET A 27 -17.79 25.15 -13.26
N ALA A 28 -17.81 24.85 -11.95
CA ALA A 28 -18.76 25.49 -11.02
C ALA A 28 -18.49 26.99 -10.86
N GLU A 29 -17.26 27.45 -10.97
CA GLU A 29 -16.90 28.88 -10.93
C GLU A 29 -17.50 29.69 -12.10
N THR A 30 -17.84 29.05 -13.19
CA THR A 30 -18.55 29.74 -14.31
C THR A 30 -19.97 30.17 -13.94
N GLY A 31 -20.56 29.59 -12.88
CA GLY A 31 -21.92 29.83 -12.45
C GLY A 31 -22.98 29.04 -13.24
N GLU A 32 -22.58 28.23 -14.23
CA GLU A 32 -23.48 27.39 -15.01
C GLU A 32 -23.74 26.04 -14.35
N PHE A 33 -22.88 25.64 -13.42
CA PHE A 33 -22.92 24.36 -12.73
C PHE A 33 -22.93 24.56 -11.21
N ASN A 34 -23.58 23.63 -10.51
CA ASN A 34 -23.56 23.57 -9.05
C ASN A 34 -22.84 22.30 -8.61
N TYR A 35 -22.23 22.35 -7.44
CA TYR A 35 -21.59 21.18 -6.84
C TYR A 35 -21.97 21.02 -5.37
N CYS A 36 -21.86 19.79 -4.88
CA CYS A 36 -21.83 19.49 -3.44
C CYS A 36 -20.73 18.46 -3.19
N HIS A 37 -20.18 18.48 -1.99
CA HIS A 37 -19.19 17.51 -1.54
C HIS A 37 -19.58 16.94 -0.18
N TYR A 38 -19.05 15.77 0.10
CA TYR A 38 -19.23 15.08 1.38
C TYR A 38 -18.03 14.17 1.63
N THR A 39 -17.71 13.94 2.90
CA THR A 39 -16.66 12.99 3.28
C THR A 39 -17.15 11.56 3.03
N ARG A 40 -16.37 10.80 2.26
CA ARG A 40 -16.73 9.42 1.95
C ARG A 40 -16.57 8.51 3.17
N ASN A 41 -17.52 7.60 3.39
CA ASN A 41 -17.48 6.60 4.46
C ASN A 41 -16.55 5.40 4.17
N GLY A 42 -15.90 5.37 3.00
CA GLY A 42 -14.98 4.30 2.61
C GLY A 42 -13.53 4.74 2.71
N TYR A 43 -12.63 3.78 2.65
CA TYR A 43 -11.19 4.00 2.57
C TYR A 43 -10.53 2.94 1.68
N GLY A 44 -9.35 3.25 1.14
CA GLY A 44 -8.46 2.30 0.48
C GLY A 44 -7.58 1.60 1.50
N LYS A 45 -7.25 0.33 1.25
CA LYS A 45 -6.37 -0.46 2.11
C LYS A 45 -5.49 -1.40 1.29
N ILE A 46 -4.32 -1.72 1.84
CA ILE A 46 -3.51 -2.86 1.43
C ILE A 46 -3.84 -4.01 2.36
N MET A 47 -4.16 -5.19 1.82
CA MET A 47 -4.36 -6.41 2.58
C MET A 47 -3.19 -7.35 2.40
N PHE A 48 -2.78 -8.00 3.47
CA PHE A 48 -1.71 -8.98 3.45
C PHE A 48 -2.27 -10.38 3.70
N GLN A 49 -1.79 -11.35 2.90
CA GLN A 49 -1.90 -12.76 3.24
C GLN A 49 -0.94 -13.04 4.41
N CYS A 50 -1.46 -13.61 5.48
CA CYS A 50 -0.67 -13.85 6.70
C CYS A 50 -0.33 -15.32 6.95
N ASP A 51 -0.75 -16.22 6.06
CA ASP A 51 -0.62 -17.67 6.26
C ASP A 51 0.62 -18.26 5.59
N GLY A 52 1.38 -17.47 4.81
CA GLY A 52 2.58 -17.95 4.15
C GLY A 52 3.37 -16.85 3.46
N GLY A 53 4.58 -17.20 2.98
CA GLY A 53 5.51 -16.27 2.36
C GLY A 53 5.98 -15.17 3.32
N PRO A 54 6.69 -14.15 2.81
CA PRO A 54 7.27 -13.11 3.68
C PRO A 54 6.24 -12.35 4.51
N THR A 55 5.04 -12.19 4.00
CA THR A 55 3.98 -11.40 4.66
C THR A 55 3.33 -12.10 5.87
N GLN A 56 3.65 -13.37 6.14
CA GLN A 56 3.29 -14.01 7.41
C GLN A 56 3.99 -13.34 8.60
N PHE A 57 5.20 -12.78 8.39
CA PHE A 57 5.97 -12.09 9.42
C PHE A 57 5.43 -10.68 9.65
N GLN A 58 5.17 -10.33 10.91
CA GLN A 58 4.66 -9.02 11.26
C GLN A 58 5.63 -7.90 10.87
N ALA A 59 6.92 -8.11 11.04
CA ALA A 59 7.96 -7.14 10.70
C ALA A 59 7.93 -6.75 9.22
N VAL A 60 7.65 -7.69 8.32
CA VAL A 60 7.53 -7.42 6.88
C VAL A 60 6.33 -6.50 6.60
N ARG A 61 5.17 -6.77 7.21
CA ARG A 61 3.99 -5.92 7.05
C ARG A 61 4.20 -4.52 7.62
N GLN A 62 4.91 -4.43 8.77
CA GLN A 62 5.30 -3.14 9.36
C GLN A 62 6.31 -2.39 8.49
N ALA A 63 7.29 -3.09 7.91
CA ALA A 63 8.26 -2.48 7.01
C ALA A 63 7.57 -1.90 5.76
N VAL A 64 6.63 -2.61 5.14
CA VAL A 64 5.84 -2.07 4.02
C VAL A 64 5.08 -0.81 4.44
N ALA A 65 4.51 -0.79 5.65
CA ALA A 65 3.80 0.38 6.17
C ALA A 65 4.73 1.60 6.38
N TYR A 66 5.96 1.39 6.84
CA TYR A 66 6.97 2.45 6.98
C TYR A 66 7.56 2.90 5.63
N LEU A 67 7.58 2.04 4.61
CA LEU A 67 8.11 2.35 3.27
C LEU A 67 7.11 3.11 2.39
N LEU A 68 5.82 3.11 2.73
CA LEU A 68 4.80 3.85 2.00
C LEU A 68 4.55 5.22 2.62
N ASP A 69 4.88 6.29 1.90
CA ASP A 69 4.44 7.64 2.26
C ASP A 69 2.95 7.79 1.95
N ARG A 70 2.11 7.52 2.96
CA ARG A 70 0.65 7.55 2.82
C ARG A 70 0.11 8.98 2.71
N GLU A 71 0.81 9.97 3.27
CA GLU A 71 0.43 11.37 3.14
C GLU A 71 0.69 11.87 1.72
N GLU A 72 1.86 11.55 1.16
CA GLU A 72 2.17 11.84 -0.24
C GLU A 72 1.21 11.10 -1.17
N PHE A 73 0.93 9.83 -0.90
CA PHE A 73 -0.05 9.04 -1.66
C PHE A 73 -1.44 9.70 -1.66
N ALA A 74 -1.96 10.05 -0.48
CA ALA A 74 -3.26 10.67 -0.34
C ALA A 74 -3.32 12.01 -1.08
N THR A 75 -2.30 12.86 -0.92
CA THR A 75 -2.22 14.16 -1.57
C THR A 75 -2.14 14.01 -3.10
N THR A 76 -1.28 13.12 -3.60
CA THR A 76 -1.08 12.92 -5.03
C THR A 76 -2.33 12.35 -5.71
N PHE A 77 -2.96 11.33 -5.10
CA PHE A 77 -4.13 10.68 -5.68
C PHE A 77 -5.38 11.57 -5.65
N THR A 78 -5.60 12.28 -4.54
CA THR A 78 -6.84 13.04 -4.31
C THR A 78 -6.71 14.53 -4.62
N GLY A 79 -5.51 15.02 -4.99
CA GLY A 79 -5.27 16.46 -5.15
C GLY A 79 -5.39 17.25 -3.84
N GLY A 80 -5.21 16.58 -2.70
CA GLY A 80 -5.34 17.19 -1.37
C GLY A 80 -6.76 17.11 -0.76
N TYR A 81 -7.71 16.48 -1.44
CA TYR A 81 -9.09 16.33 -0.95
C TYR A 81 -9.29 15.06 -0.10
N GLY A 82 -8.27 14.21 0.03
CA GLY A 82 -8.30 13.00 0.85
C GLY A 82 -7.37 13.11 2.06
N SER A 83 -7.49 12.17 2.96
CA SER A 83 -6.65 12.05 4.15
C SER A 83 -6.26 10.61 4.44
N VAL A 84 -5.17 10.43 5.18
CA VAL A 84 -4.79 9.11 5.70
C VAL A 84 -5.78 8.67 6.79
N VAL A 85 -6.12 7.40 6.78
CA VAL A 85 -6.98 6.77 7.79
C VAL A 85 -6.11 5.97 8.76
N HIS A 86 -6.26 6.24 10.05
CA HIS A 86 -5.63 5.49 11.12
C HIS A 86 -6.68 4.55 11.75
N GLY A 87 -6.49 3.25 11.57
CA GLY A 87 -7.40 2.25 12.09
C GLY A 87 -8.44 1.75 11.07
N PRO A 88 -9.45 1.01 11.52
CA PRO A 88 -10.34 0.26 10.66
C PRO A 88 -11.58 1.04 10.19
N TYR A 89 -11.70 2.31 10.51
CA TYR A 89 -12.87 3.14 10.22
C TYR A 89 -12.48 4.39 9.44
N SER A 90 -13.32 4.78 8.47
CA SER A 90 -13.17 6.08 7.80
C SER A 90 -13.41 7.23 8.79
N THR A 91 -12.73 8.34 8.57
CA THR A 91 -12.85 9.55 9.41
C THR A 91 -14.25 10.15 9.44
N ALA A 92 -15.11 9.83 8.46
CA ALA A 92 -16.52 10.25 8.43
C ALA A 92 -17.45 9.37 9.27
N GLN A 93 -16.99 8.21 9.73
CA GLN A 93 -17.81 7.30 10.52
C GLN A 93 -17.83 7.73 11.99
N TRP A 94 -19.01 7.62 12.62
CA TRP A 94 -19.19 8.00 14.01
C TRP A 94 -18.26 7.22 14.97
N MET A 95 -17.96 5.96 14.66
CA MET A 95 -17.03 5.14 15.46
C MET A 95 -15.63 5.72 15.49
N TYR A 96 -15.17 6.30 14.36
CA TYR A 96 -13.91 7.01 14.34
C TYR A 96 -13.97 8.30 15.15
N GLN A 97 -15.01 9.12 14.92
CA GLN A 97 -15.18 10.43 15.57
C GLN A 97 -15.26 10.31 17.10
N ASP A 98 -15.98 9.31 17.58
CA ASP A 98 -16.11 9.04 19.03
C ASP A 98 -14.84 8.44 19.65
N SER A 99 -13.91 7.91 18.84
CA SER A 99 -12.71 7.19 19.29
C SER A 99 -11.41 7.75 18.73
N GLU A 100 -11.43 8.94 18.13
CA GLU A 100 -10.27 9.54 17.46
C GLU A 100 -9.07 9.69 18.41
N GLU A 101 -9.29 10.18 19.61
CA GLU A 101 -8.22 10.30 20.63
C GLU A 101 -7.64 8.93 20.98
N PHE A 102 -8.49 7.91 21.15
CA PHE A 102 -8.04 6.54 21.40
C PHE A 102 -7.18 6.01 20.25
N PHE A 103 -7.57 6.22 19.00
CA PHE A 103 -6.78 5.75 17.86
C PHE A 103 -5.43 6.47 17.77
N ASN A 104 -5.39 7.78 17.98
CA ASN A 104 -4.18 8.56 17.94
C ASN A 104 -3.18 8.16 19.04
N ASP A 105 -3.68 7.81 20.23
CA ASP A 105 -2.86 7.50 21.40
C ASP A 105 -2.42 6.04 21.46
N ASN A 106 -3.19 5.11 20.85
CA ASN A 106 -2.99 3.67 21.05
C ASN A 106 -2.60 2.90 19.78
N LEU A 107 -2.81 3.45 18.59
CA LEU A 107 -2.40 2.81 17.35
C LEU A 107 -1.07 3.36 16.86
N ASN A 108 -0.25 2.45 16.31
CA ASN A 108 0.96 2.88 15.61
C ASN A 108 0.59 3.49 14.26
N ASN A 109 0.93 4.74 14.06
CA ASN A 109 0.59 5.49 12.84
C ASN A 109 1.48 5.16 11.65
N TYR A 110 2.58 4.42 11.81
CA TYR A 110 3.49 4.03 10.74
C TYR A 110 3.81 5.20 9.78
N SER A 111 4.24 6.33 10.33
CA SER A 111 4.71 7.46 9.52
C SER A 111 5.86 7.00 8.61
N TYR A 112 5.95 7.59 7.41
CA TYR A 112 6.99 7.25 6.45
C TYR A 112 8.38 7.34 7.06
N ASP A 113 9.06 6.21 7.18
CA ASP A 113 10.39 6.07 7.77
C ASP A 113 11.11 4.83 7.22
N PRO A 114 11.83 4.95 6.09
CA PRO A 114 12.59 3.84 5.52
C PRO A 114 13.67 3.27 6.46
N ALA A 115 14.24 4.09 7.35
CA ALA A 115 15.23 3.61 8.31
C ALA A 115 14.58 2.70 9.35
N LYS A 116 13.38 3.05 9.81
CA LYS A 116 12.60 2.22 10.72
C LYS A 116 12.13 0.92 10.06
N ALA A 117 11.84 0.95 8.75
CA ALA A 117 11.53 -0.27 8.01
C ALA A 117 12.70 -1.26 8.03
N VAL A 118 13.92 -0.77 7.81
CA VAL A 118 15.14 -1.60 7.89
C VAL A 118 15.34 -2.12 9.31
N GLU A 119 15.21 -1.28 10.33
CA GLU A 119 15.36 -1.67 11.74
C GLU A 119 14.43 -2.82 12.12
N VAL A 120 13.14 -2.76 11.77
CA VAL A 120 12.19 -3.83 12.12
C VAL A 120 12.45 -5.12 11.35
N LEU A 121 12.94 -5.04 10.11
CA LEU A 121 13.36 -6.20 9.33
C LEU A 121 14.57 -6.89 9.96
N GLU A 122 15.60 -6.12 10.30
CA GLU A 122 16.82 -6.65 10.92
C GLU A 122 16.54 -7.26 12.27
N ALA A 123 15.71 -6.63 13.08
CA ALA A 123 15.30 -7.16 14.40
C ALA A 123 14.54 -8.49 14.28
N ASP A 124 13.84 -8.73 13.16
CA ASP A 124 13.14 -10.00 12.88
C ASP A 124 14.00 -11.04 12.15
N GLY A 125 15.28 -10.73 11.86
CA GLY A 125 16.23 -11.68 11.28
C GLY A 125 16.33 -11.66 9.75
N TRP A 126 15.82 -10.64 9.07
CA TRP A 126 16.03 -10.42 7.63
C TRP A 126 17.41 -9.82 7.37
N THR A 127 18.44 -10.60 7.67
CA THR A 127 19.85 -10.13 7.73
C THR A 127 20.80 -10.91 6.83
N LEU A 128 20.27 -11.82 5.99
CA LEU A 128 21.08 -12.68 5.15
C LEU A 128 20.98 -12.28 3.66
N ASP A 129 21.95 -12.73 2.88
CA ASP A 129 21.92 -12.77 1.42
C ASP A 129 21.43 -14.14 0.89
N ALA A 130 21.39 -14.33 -0.44
CA ALA A 130 20.92 -15.57 -1.08
C ALA A 130 21.82 -16.79 -0.79
N GLU A 131 23.06 -16.59 -0.43
CA GLU A 131 24.06 -17.60 -0.08
C GLU A 131 24.06 -17.91 1.43
N GLY A 132 23.27 -17.17 2.22
CA GLY A 132 23.18 -17.32 3.68
C GLY A 132 24.30 -16.63 4.44
N ASN A 133 25.01 -15.69 3.83
CA ASN A 133 25.95 -14.80 4.47
C ASN A 133 25.23 -13.55 5.01
N GLU A 134 25.94 -12.73 5.76
CA GLU A 134 25.44 -11.43 6.22
C GLU A 134 25.10 -10.52 5.03
N TYR A 135 23.94 -9.89 5.07
CA TYR A 135 23.46 -8.99 4.02
C TYR A 135 24.38 -7.79 3.83
N SER A 136 24.86 -7.59 2.62
CA SER A 136 25.85 -6.56 2.29
C SER A 136 25.28 -5.18 1.97
N GLY A 137 23.96 -5.00 2.04
CA GLY A 137 23.28 -3.75 1.66
C GLY A 137 22.84 -3.67 0.19
N THR A 138 22.98 -4.76 -0.58
CA THR A 138 22.57 -4.81 -1.99
C THR A 138 21.79 -6.09 -2.30
N GLY A 139 20.82 -6.01 -3.22
CA GLY A 139 19.97 -7.12 -3.59
C GLY A 139 18.84 -7.35 -2.58
N LEU A 140 18.33 -8.57 -2.51
CA LEU A 140 17.27 -8.95 -1.58
C LEU A 140 17.85 -9.39 -0.24
N ARG A 141 17.12 -9.08 0.80
CA ARG A 141 17.31 -9.68 2.12
C ARG A 141 16.68 -11.07 2.15
N TYR A 142 17.27 -11.93 2.92
CA TYR A 142 16.77 -13.27 3.22
C TYR A 142 16.70 -13.46 4.73
N LYS A 143 15.79 -14.36 5.13
CA LYS A 143 15.65 -14.84 6.50
C LYS A 143 15.76 -16.36 6.50
N GLU A 144 16.55 -16.92 7.42
CA GLU A 144 16.51 -18.36 7.70
C GLU A 144 15.18 -18.70 8.38
N VAL A 145 14.46 -19.67 7.84
CA VAL A 145 13.12 -20.08 8.29
C VAL A 145 13.07 -21.57 8.55
N THR A 146 12.17 -21.97 9.42
CA THR A 146 11.83 -23.38 9.62
C THR A 146 11.09 -23.96 8.43
N ALA A 147 11.01 -25.29 8.32
CA ALA A 147 10.22 -25.94 7.28
C ALA A 147 8.72 -25.60 7.35
N GLU A 148 8.21 -25.33 8.56
CA GLU A 148 6.83 -24.90 8.77
C GLU A 148 6.61 -23.46 8.25
N GLU A 149 7.50 -22.53 8.57
CA GLU A 149 7.44 -21.15 8.08
C GLU A 149 7.69 -21.06 6.56
N ALA A 150 8.56 -21.93 6.02
CA ALA A 150 8.81 -21.99 4.57
C ALA A 150 7.53 -22.37 3.79
N GLY A 151 6.74 -23.32 4.32
CA GLY A 151 5.50 -23.77 3.68
C GLY A 151 5.69 -24.08 2.21
N ASP A 152 4.70 -23.71 1.40
CA ASP A 152 4.69 -23.89 -0.06
C ASP A 152 5.23 -22.67 -0.83
N TYR A 153 5.90 -21.73 -0.15
CA TYR A 153 6.39 -20.52 -0.82
C TYR A 153 7.48 -20.85 -1.85
N ALA A 154 7.14 -20.69 -3.12
CA ALA A 154 7.92 -21.19 -4.25
C ALA A 154 9.31 -20.55 -4.43
N LEU A 155 9.56 -19.38 -3.81
CA LEU A 155 10.84 -18.67 -3.94
C LEU A 155 11.83 -19.00 -2.82
N ASN A 156 11.48 -19.89 -1.88
CA ASN A 156 12.43 -20.36 -0.87
C ASN A 156 13.64 -21.03 -1.50
N VAL A 157 14.81 -20.79 -0.93
CA VAL A 157 16.08 -21.39 -1.33
C VAL A 157 16.56 -22.36 -0.26
N THR A 158 16.82 -23.61 -0.64
CA THR A 158 17.44 -24.59 0.28
C THR A 158 18.94 -24.64 0.00
N LEU A 159 19.73 -24.31 1.00
CA LEU A 159 21.20 -24.35 0.93
C LEU A 159 21.71 -25.79 1.04
N ALA A 160 22.98 -26.01 0.64
CA ALA A 160 23.63 -27.31 0.68
C ALA A 160 23.75 -27.90 2.10
N ASP A 161 23.76 -27.06 3.11
CA ASP A 161 23.79 -27.45 4.54
C ASP A 161 22.39 -27.75 5.12
N GLY A 162 21.34 -27.61 4.32
CA GLY A 162 19.95 -27.89 4.68
C GLY A 162 19.17 -26.72 5.25
N ARG A 163 19.77 -25.54 5.43
CA ARG A 163 19.05 -24.33 5.83
C ARG A 163 18.10 -23.90 4.71
N ILE A 164 16.93 -23.39 5.11
CA ILE A 164 15.94 -22.83 4.18
C ILE A 164 15.95 -21.32 4.35
N LEU A 165 16.17 -20.61 3.26
CA LEU A 165 16.17 -19.15 3.22
C LEU A 165 14.93 -18.65 2.47
N MET A 166 14.19 -17.78 3.09
CA MET A 166 13.05 -17.09 2.48
C MET A 166 13.51 -15.71 1.97
N PRO A 167 13.36 -15.38 0.67
CA PRO A 167 13.65 -14.04 0.16
C PRO A 167 12.59 -13.03 0.60
N LEU A 168 13.00 -11.79 0.84
CA LEU A 168 12.09 -10.67 1.09
C LEU A 168 11.46 -10.20 -0.23
N HIS A 169 10.70 -11.09 -0.85
CA HIS A 169 10.03 -10.88 -2.13
C HIS A 169 8.53 -11.07 -1.98
N ILE A 170 7.77 -9.99 -2.08
CA ILE A 170 6.33 -9.96 -1.92
C ILE A 170 5.68 -10.00 -3.31
N MET A 171 4.77 -10.92 -3.53
CA MET A 171 3.94 -10.98 -4.73
C MET A 171 2.64 -10.21 -4.45
N TRP A 172 2.38 -9.16 -5.24
CA TRP A 172 1.23 -8.29 -5.06
C TRP A 172 0.25 -8.41 -6.24
N ALA A 173 -0.97 -8.85 -5.95
CA ALA A 173 -2.07 -8.87 -6.91
C ALA A 173 -2.81 -7.52 -6.90
N SER A 174 -3.03 -6.93 -8.07
CA SER A 174 -3.72 -5.67 -8.22
C SER A 174 -4.68 -5.68 -9.42
N SER A 175 -5.71 -4.84 -9.40
CA SER A 175 -6.61 -4.70 -10.54
C SER A 175 -5.98 -3.88 -11.66
N GLU A 176 -6.18 -4.34 -12.90
CA GLU A 176 -5.81 -3.58 -14.10
C GLU A 176 -6.62 -2.29 -14.24
N ASN A 177 -6.09 -1.32 -14.99
CA ASN A 177 -6.72 -0.02 -15.25
C ASN A 177 -7.15 0.74 -13.98
N ASN A 178 -6.45 0.54 -12.88
CA ASN A 178 -6.72 1.17 -11.59
C ASN A 178 -5.63 2.19 -11.26
N PRO A 179 -5.92 3.49 -11.27
CA PRO A 179 -4.93 4.53 -11.00
C PRO A 179 -4.35 4.46 -9.57
N VAL A 180 -5.11 3.96 -8.59
CA VAL A 180 -4.60 3.69 -7.23
C VAL A 180 -3.49 2.64 -7.27
N SER A 181 -3.71 1.53 -8.00
CA SER A 181 -2.70 0.48 -8.16
C SER A 181 -1.45 0.97 -8.90
N ALA A 182 -1.63 1.83 -9.92
CA ALA A 182 -0.52 2.40 -10.66
C ALA A 182 0.35 3.33 -9.78
N LEU A 183 -0.28 4.18 -8.97
CA LEU A 183 0.45 5.05 -8.04
C LEU A 183 1.16 4.24 -6.94
N LEU A 184 0.49 3.24 -6.36
CA LEU A 184 1.12 2.34 -5.39
C LEU A 184 2.31 1.58 -5.98
N ALA A 185 2.22 1.13 -7.24
CA ALA A 185 3.34 0.49 -7.92
C ALA A 185 4.54 1.45 -8.05
N THR A 186 4.29 2.71 -8.37
CA THR A 186 5.34 3.73 -8.43
C THR A 186 5.98 3.96 -7.06
N MET A 187 5.20 4.05 -6.00
CA MET A 187 5.69 4.37 -4.67
C MET A 187 6.29 3.17 -3.92
N LEU A 188 5.84 1.95 -4.19
CA LEU A 188 6.31 0.72 -3.53
C LEU A 188 7.11 -0.18 -4.46
N SER A 189 6.48 -0.80 -5.48
CA SER A 189 7.15 -1.81 -6.31
C SER A 189 8.37 -1.25 -7.05
N ASN A 190 8.28 -0.02 -7.54
CA ASN A 190 9.36 0.71 -8.20
C ASN A 190 10.05 1.73 -7.29
N GLY A 191 9.65 1.80 -6.03
CA GLY A 191 10.20 2.74 -5.06
C GLY A 191 11.65 2.42 -4.70
N LYS A 192 12.52 3.43 -4.80
CA LYS A 192 13.94 3.27 -4.45
C LYS A 192 14.10 2.82 -2.98
N GLN A 193 13.29 3.35 -2.07
CA GLN A 193 13.33 3.00 -0.65
C GLN A 193 13.01 1.52 -0.39
N THR A 194 12.15 0.90 -1.22
CA THR A 194 11.84 -0.53 -1.13
C THR A 194 13.06 -1.38 -1.52
N ALA A 195 13.70 -1.02 -2.63
CA ALA A 195 14.94 -1.68 -3.07
C ALA A 195 16.10 -1.44 -2.09
N ASP A 196 16.25 -0.21 -1.55
CA ASP A 196 17.29 0.11 -0.57
C ASP A 196 17.08 -0.65 0.76
N ALA A 197 15.83 -0.97 1.11
CA ALA A 197 15.51 -1.84 2.26
C ALA A 197 15.78 -3.33 1.99
N GLY A 198 16.22 -3.69 0.79
CA GLY A 198 16.46 -5.09 0.40
C GLY A 198 15.16 -5.88 0.17
N MET A 199 14.07 -5.19 -0.18
CA MET A 199 12.75 -5.77 -0.43
C MET A 199 12.41 -5.66 -1.92
N GLN A 200 11.72 -6.66 -2.44
CA GLN A 200 11.07 -6.61 -3.75
C GLN A 200 9.57 -6.80 -3.58
N ILE A 201 8.78 -5.95 -4.24
CA ILE A 201 7.33 -6.10 -4.35
C ILE A 201 7.01 -6.24 -5.83
N GLU A 202 6.67 -7.46 -6.25
CA GLU A 202 6.35 -7.78 -7.63
C GLU A 202 4.85 -7.67 -7.87
N GLN A 203 4.46 -6.73 -8.73
CA GLN A 203 3.06 -6.50 -9.08
C GLN A 203 2.62 -7.44 -10.21
N THR A 204 1.53 -8.17 -9.97
CA THR A 204 0.77 -8.88 -11.01
C THR A 204 -0.58 -8.20 -11.16
N THR A 205 -0.90 -7.75 -12.37
CA THR A 205 -2.19 -7.14 -12.68
C THR A 205 -3.16 -8.18 -13.23
N MET A 206 -4.40 -8.12 -12.78
CA MET A 206 -5.48 -8.99 -13.24
C MET A 206 -6.80 -8.22 -13.31
N THR A 207 -7.79 -8.78 -13.98
CA THR A 207 -9.12 -8.17 -14.00
C THR A 207 -9.70 -8.14 -12.57
N PHE A 208 -10.58 -7.20 -12.31
CA PHE A 208 -11.25 -7.12 -10.99
C PHE A 208 -12.03 -8.40 -10.66
N SER A 209 -12.59 -9.07 -11.67
CA SER A 209 -13.29 -10.35 -11.49
C SER A 209 -12.37 -11.49 -11.06
N GLU A 210 -11.17 -11.56 -11.62
CA GLU A 210 -10.15 -12.55 -11.22
C GLU A 210 -9.63 -12.29 -9.82
N LEU A 211 -9.53 -11.01 -9.43
CA LEU A 211 -9.06 -10.63 -8.10
C LEU A 211 -10.04 -11.02 -6.98
N LEU A 212 -11.34 -11.17 -7.31
CA LEU A 212 -12.40 -11.53 -6.36
C LEU A 212 -12.67 -13.04 -6.26
N ASN A 213 -12.15 -13.88 -7.17
CA ASN A 213 -12.32 -15.32 -7.23
C ASN A 213 -11.04 -16.06 -6.84
#